data_2537e8744a3b6c9a8f52a5f4aad3337b
#
_entry.id   2537e8744a3b6c9a8f52a5f4aad3337b
#
_cell.length_a   1.000
_cell.length_b   1.000
_cell.length_c   1.000
_cell.angle_alpha   90.00
_cell.angle_beta   90.00
_cell.angle_gamma   90.00
#
_symmetry.space_group_name_H-M   'P 1'
#
loop_
_entity.id
_entity.type
_entity.pdbx_description
1 polymer ?
#
loop_
_entity_poly.entity_id
_entity_poly.type
_entity_poly.pdbx_seq_one_letter_code
_entity_poly.pdbx_strand_id
1 'polypeptide(L)'
;MIDDVDKVILEALQDDARMAFRKIAEKAGVSEATVFIRVKKLQEKGVIKRFTALVSPEALGKSLTAFVLINADPKRLQTVLETLGSMDDVYEAYDVTGTYYAIIKIRTENREKLAKIIDQIGLIDGVTSTETAIVLRCIKEETRIKP
;
A
#
# COMPACT_ATOMS: atom_id res chain seq x y z
N MET A 1 -20.13 -12.88 2.46
CA MET A 1 -20.58 -11.64 3.12
C MET A 1 -19.86 -11.57 4.44
N ILE A 2 -19.39 -10.40 4.85
CA ILE A 2 -18.74 -10.16 6.15
C ILE A 2 -19.85 -9.87 7.17
N ASP A 3 -19.90 -10.63 8.26
CA ASP A 3 -20.87 -10.44 9.35
C ASP A 3 -20.27 -9.62 10.53
N ASP A 4 -21.04 -9.40 11.57
CA ASP A 4 -20.61 -8.56 12.69
C ASP A 4 -19.46 -9.20 13.49
N VAL A 5 -19.39 -10.52 13.57
CA VAL A 5 -18.25 -11.23 14.16
C VAL A 5 -16.98 -11.00 13.35
N ASP A 6 -17.08 -11.09 12.02
CA ASP A 6 -15.97 -10.83 11.11
C ASP A 6 -15.47 -9.38 11.25
N LYS A 7 -16.38 -8.40 11.40
CA LYS A 7 -16.01 -6.99 11.61
C LYS A 7 -15.21 -6.81 12.91
N VAL A 8 -15.65 -7.39 14.02
CA VAL A 8 -14.93 -7.33 15.31
C VAL A 8 -13.54 -7.95 15.17
N ILE A 9 -13.42 -9.09 14.49
CA ILE A 9 -12.13 -9.73 14.23
C ILE A 9 -11.22 -8.83 13.41
N LEU A 10 -11.73 -8.23 12.32
CA LEU A 10 -10.97 -7.37 11.43
C LEU A 10 -10.53 -6.06 12.13
N GLU A 11 -11.38 -5.45 12.95
CA GLU A 11 -11.02 -4.28 13.76
C GLU A 11 -9.89 -4.63 14.73
N ALA A 12 -10.04 -5.71 15.50
CA ALA A 12 -9.05 -6.14 16.48
C ALA A 12 -7.68 -6.44 15.85
N LEU A 13 -7.66 -7.15 14.72
CA LEU A 13 -6.43 -7.51 14.03
C LEU A 13 -5.77 -6.34 13.29
N GLN A 14 -6.53 -5.33 12.89
CA GLN A 14 -5.98 -4.09 12.34
C GLN A 14 -5.37 -3.19 13.43
N ASP A 15 -5.88 -3.25 14.67
CA ASP A 15 -5.29 -2.55 15.81
C ASP A 15 -4.01 -3.24 16.30
N ASP A 16 -4.06 -4.56 16.45
CA ASP A 16 -2.91 -5.37 16.86
C ASP A 16 -2.98 -6.75 16.20
N ALA A 17 -2.19 -6.94 15.15
CA ALA A 17 -2.12 -8.22 14.42
C ALA A 17 -1.59 -9.38 15.29
N ARG A 18 -1.03 -9.10 16.47
CA ARG A 18 -0.56 -10.09 17.45
C ARG A 18 -1.57 -10.36 18.57
N MET A 19 -2.75 -9.74 18.53
CA MET A 19 -3.78 -9.92 19.56
C MET A 19 -4.14 -11.41 19.67
N ALA A 20 -4.12 -11.94 20.89
CA ALA A 20 -4.49 -13.33 21.15
C ALA A 20 -5.96 -13.58 20.74
N PHE A 21 -6.21 -14.68 20.05
CA PHE A 21 -7.55 -15.04 19.60
C PHE A 21 -8.55 -15.16 20.74
N ARG A 22 -8.10 -15.55 21.94
CA ARG A 22 -8.93 -15.53 23.14
C ARG A 22 -9.50 -14.13 23.43
N LYS A 23 -8.67 -13.08 23.35
CA LYS A 23 -9.13 -11.69 23.56
C LYS A 23 -10.11 -11.24 22.48
N ILE A 24 -9.89 -11.64 21.23
CA ILE A 24 -10.81 -11.36 20.13
C ILE A 24 -12.14 -12.08 20.34
N ALA A 25 -12.08 -13.34 20.76
CA ALA A 25 -13.25 -14.15 21.08
C ALA A 25 -14.14 -13.51 22.18
N GLU A 26 -13.52 -13.00 23.24
CA GLU A 26 -14.21 -12.27 24.32
C GLU A 26 -14.91 -11.01 23.76
N LYS A 27 -14.24 -10.25 22.89
CA LYS A 27 -14.84 -9.05 22.25
C LYS A 27 -15.98 -9.38 21.30
N ALA A 28 -15.86 -10.48 20.56
CA ALA A 28 -16.84 -10.89 19.56
C ALA A 28 -17.99 -11.75 20.12
N GLY A 29 -17.92 -12.17 21.39
CA GLY A 29 -18.90 -13.06 22.01
C GLY A 29 -18.97 -14.47 21.43
N VAL A 30 -17.82 -15.00 20.98
CA VAL A 30 -17.70 -16.33 20.37
C VAL A 30 -16.56 -17.13 21.00
N SER A 31 -16.40 -18.39 20.61
CA SER A 31 -15.26 -19.21 21.06
C SER A 31 -13.97 -18.85 20.34
N GLU A 32 -12.81 -19.13 20.97
CA GLU A 32 -11.49 -18.97 20.34
C GLU A 32 -11.36 -19.81 19.05
N ALA A 33 -11.90 -21.04 19.06
CA ALA A 33 -11.96 -21.90 17.89
C ALA A 33 -12.73 -21.26 16.74
N THR A 34 -13.84 -20.55 17.04
CA THR A 34 -14.60 -19.81 16.06
C THR A 34 -13.78 -18.69 15.45
N VAL A 35 -13.04 -17.93 16.26
CA VAL A 35 -12.14 -16.86 15.77
C VAL A 35 -11.08 -17.46 14.83
N PHE A 36 -10.44 -18.55 15.21
CA PHE A 36 -9.45 -19.25 14.37
C PHE A 36 -10.02 -19.61 12.99
N ILE A 37 -11.19 -20.26 12.97
CA ILE A 37 -11.85 -20.66 11.71
C ILE A 37 -12.22 -19.45 10.86
N ARG A 38 -12.72 -18.37 11.48
CA ARG A 38 -13.09 -17.15 10.79
C ARG A 38 -11.87 -16.42 10.19
N VAL A 39 -10.79 -16.28 10.94
CA VAL A 39 -9.54 -15.68 10.45
C VAL A 39 -9.03 -16.46 9.24
N LYS A 40 -8.99 -17.79 9.31
CA LYS A 40 -8.59 -18.63 8.19
C LYS A 40 -9.46 -18.41 6.95
N LYS A 41 -10.78 -18.36 7.12
CA LYS A 41 -11.73 -18.07 6.04
C LYS A 41 -11.53 -16.68 5.43
N LEU A 42 -11.25 -15.66 6.26
CA LEU A 42 -10.99 -14.30 5.80
C LEU A 42 -9.69 -14.20 5.00
N GLN A 43 -8.66 -15.00 5.35
CA GLN A 43 -7.44 -15.14 4.56
C GLN A 43 -7.69 -15.87 3.23
N GLU A 44 -8.39 -16.99 3.25
CA GLU A 44 -8.72 -17.76 2.05
C GLU A 44 -9.54 -16.94 1.04
N LYS A 45 -10.41 -16.06 1.52
CA LYS A 45 -11.19 -15.13 0.69
C LYS A 45 -10.42 -13.86 0.29
N GLY A 46 -9.19 -13.70 0.72
CA GLY A 46 -8.38 -12.51 0.44
C GLY A 46 -8.85 -11.22 1.13
N VAL A 47 -9.77 -11.31 2.11
CA VAL A 47 -10.19 -10.16 2.94
C VAL A 47 -9.02 -9.74 3.84
N ILE A 48 -8.39 -10.71 4.52
CA ILE A 48 -7.08 -10.52 5.16
C ILE A 48 -6.01 -10.92 4.13
N LYS A 49 -5.34 -9.94 3.58
CA LYS A 49 -4.31 -10.17 2.55
C LYS A 49 -3.04 -10.77 3.14
N ARG A 50 -2.61 -10.25 4.29
CA ARG A 50 -1.40 -10.70 5.02
C ARG A 50 -1.36 -10.08 6.42
N PHE A 51 -0.54 -10.66 7.30
CA PHE A 51 -0.11 -10.05 8.55
C PHE A 51 1.26 -9.41 8.35
N THR A 52 1.44 -8.18 8.79
CA THR A 52 2.69 -7.44 8.62
C THR A 52 2.89 -6.43 9.74
N ALA A 53 4.12 -6.03 9.97
CA ALA A 53 4.45 -4.89 10.81
C ALA A 53 4.53 -3.62 9.95
N LEU A 54 3.96 -2.53 10.45
CA LEU A 54 4.21 -1.20 9.89
C LEU A 54 5.49 -0.67 10.51
N VAL A 55 6.43 -0.25 9.69
CA VAL A 55 7.72 0.28 10.12
C VAL A 55 7.90 1.73 9.67
N SER A 56 8.67 2.52 10.43
CA SER A 56 9.03 3.88 10.03
C SER A 56 10.00 3.84 8.85
N PRO A 57 9.65 4.43 7.70
CA PRO A 57 10.58 4.54 6.59
C PRO A 57 11.83 5.34 6.96
N GLU A 58 11.67 6.38 7.79
CA GLU A 58 12.77 7.22 8.26
C GLU A 58 13.78 6.42 9.08
N ALA A 59 13.30 5.53 9.96
CA ALA A 59 14.16 4.63 10.75
C ALA A 59 14.97 3.66 9.86
N LEU A 60 14.48 3.38 8.66
CA LEU A 60 15.16 2.55 7.65
C LEU A 60 15.94 3.38 6.63
N GLY A 61 16.16 4.67 6.89
CA GLY A 61 16.91 5.57 6.01
C GLY A 61 16.15 6.08 4.79
N LYS A 62 14.84 5.78 4.66
CA LYS A 62 13.97 6.22 3.57
C LYS A 62 13.22 7.49 3.97
N SER A 63 13.94 8.57 4.22
CA SER A 63 13.39 9.80 4.82
C SER A 63 12.67 10.71 3.82
N LEU A 64 12.79 10.46 2.52
CA LEU A 64 12.16 11.26 1.48
C LEU A 64 11.03 10.47 0.81
N THR A 65 9.83 11.03 0.82
CA THR A 65 8.67 10.51 0.10
C THR A 65 8.28 11.48 -1.01
N ALA A 66 7.99 10.95 -2.20
CA ALA A 66 7.50 11.72 -3.33
C ALA A 66 6.37 10.97 -4.05
N PHE A 67 5.46 11.73 -4.62
CA PHE A 67 4.49 11.23 -5.60
C PHE A 67 4.93 11.68 -6.99
N VAL A 68 4.94 10.76 -7.93
CA VAL A 68 5.22 11.06 -9.34
C VAL A 68 3.99 10.78 -10.16
N LEU A 69 3.54 11.79 -10.88
CA LEU A 69 2.43 11.72 -11.81
C LEU A 69 3.03 11.51 -13.21
N ILE A 70 2.50 10.55 -13.95
CA ILE A 70 3.15 10.04 -15.15
C ILE A 70 2.15 10.01 -16.30
N ASN A 71 2.57 10.55 -17.44
CA ASN A 71 1.89 10.37 -18.72
C ASN A 71 2.68 9.44 -19.63
N ALA A 72 1.97 8.68 -20.42
CA ALA A 72 2.53 7.70 -21.32
C ALA A 72 1.74 7.64 -22.64
N ASP A 73 2.36 7.10 -23.68
CA ASP A 73 1.65 6.70 -24.89
C ASP A 73 0.57 5.64 -24.52
N PRO A 74 -0.71 5.86 -24.87
CA PRO A 74 -1.79 4.92 -24.58
C PRO A 74 -1.51 3.50 -25.09
N LYS A 75 -0.80 3.35 -26.19
CA LYS A 75 -0.45 2.04 -26.77
C LYS A 75 0.58 1.28 -25.94
N ARG A 76 1.34 1.98 -25.08
CA ARG A 76 2.40 1.43 -24.24
C ARG A 76 2.10 1.50 -22.75
N LEU A 77 0.96 2.06 -22.38
CA LEU A 77 0.57 2.30 -21.00
C LEU A 77 0.67 1.03 -20.14
N GLN A 78 0.17 -0.10 -20.63
CA GLN A 78 0.21 -1.36 -19.87
C GLN A 78 1.66 -1.75 -19.52
N THR A 79 2.57 -1.71 -20.49
CA THR A 79 3.99 -2.03 -20.27
C THR A 79 4.66 -1.03 -19.32
N VAL A 80 4.31 0.25 -19.42
CA VAL A 80 4.81 1.29 -18.51
C VAL A 80 4.37 0.98 -17.08
N LEU A 81 3.07 0.68 -16.85
CA LEU A 81 2.54 0.36 -15.52
C LEU A 81 3.21 -0.88 -14.92
N GLU A 82 3.42 -1.93 -15.71
CA GLU A 82 4.12 -3.14 -15.28
C GLU A 82 5.57 -2.83 -14.88
N THR A 83 6.27 -2.01 -15.66
CA THR A 83 7.65 -1.59 -15.37
C THR A 83 7.72 -0.78 -14.08
N LEU A 84 6.83 0.21 -13.90
CA LEU A 84 6.74 1.00 -12.67
C LEU A 84 6.46 0.13 -11.45
N GLY A 85 5.54 -0.83 -11.57
CA GLY A 85 5.18 -1.77 -10.49
C GLY A 85 6.31 -2.73 -10.10
N SER A 86 7.32 -2.92 -10.95
CA SER A 86 8.49 -3.76 -10.69
C SER A 86 9.68 -3.04 -10.05
N MET A 87 9.64 -1.70 -9.96
CA MET A 87 10.74 -0.91 -9.38
C MET A 87 10.73 -0.99 -7.86
N ASP A 88 11.88 -1.30 -7.25
CA ASP A 88 12.02 -1.47 -5.79
C ASP A 88 11.73 -0.20 -4.97
N ASP A 89 12.01 0.97 -5.52
CA ASP A 89 11.76 2.26 -4.86
C ASP A 89 10.30 2.75 -5.01
N VAL A 90 9.47 2.04 -5.80
CA VAL A 90 8.04 2.30 -5.99
C VAL A 90 7.24 1.44 -5.00
N TYR A 91 6.61 2.08 -4.04
CA TYR A 91 5.84 1.42 -2.98
C TYR A 91 4.35 1.31 -3.29
N GLU A 92 3.84 2.21 -4.11
CA GLU A 92 2.46 2.21 -4.59
C GLU A 92 2.45 2.67 -6.04
N ALA A 93 1.64 2.04 -6.88
CA ALA A 93 1.44 2.42 -8.27
C ALA A 93 -0.04 2.25 -8.64
N TYR A 94 -0.60 3.27 -9.22
CA TYR A 94 -2.03 3.34 -9.57
C TYR A 94 -2.20 3.80 -11.01
N ASP A 95 -3.03 3.10 -11.77
CA ASP A 95 -3.64 3.58 -12.99
C ASP A 95 -4.82 4.48 -12.59
N VAL A 96 -4.89 5.69 -13.11
CA VAL A 96 -5.85 6.70 -12.66
C VAL A 96 -6.52 7.40 -13.83
N THR A 97 -7.68 7.96 -13.56
CA THR A 97 -8.37 8.88 -14.49
C THR A 97 -7.87 10.30 -14.33
N GLY A 98 -8.05 11.15 -15.35
CA GLY A 98 -7.70 12.58 -15.33
C GLY A 98 -6.56 12.92 -16.28
N THR A 99 -5.81 13.96 -15.93
CA THR A 99 -4.72 14.50 -16.78
C THR A 99 -3.54 13.54 -16.91
N TYR A 100 -3.28 12.75 -15.87
CA TYR A 100 -2.19 11.77 -15.83
C TYR A 100 -2.74 10.36 -15.89
N TYR A 101 -2.00 9.43 -16.49
CA TYR A 101 -2.38 8.03 -16.55
C TYR A 101 -1.99 7.24 -15.30
N ALA A 102 -0.88 7.61 -14.65
CA ALA A 102 -0.42 6.90 -13.48
C ALA A 102 0.03 7.85 -12.36
N ILE A 103 -0.14 7.40 -11.12
CA ILE A 103 0.45 8.01 -9.93
C ILE A 103 1.21 6.93 -9.19
N ILE A 104 2.46 7.21 -8.84
CA ILE A 104 3.28 6.33 -8.02
C ILE A 104 3.75 7.03 -6.75
N LYS A 105 3.99 6.25 -5.70
CA LYS A 105 4.60 6.71 -4.46
C LYS A 105 6.01 6.12 -4.36
N ILE A 106 6.99 7.01 -4.23
CA ILE A 106 8.40 6.67 -4.06
C ILE A 106 8.81 6.96 -2.61
N ARG A 107 9.64 6.07 -2.04
CA ARG A 107 10.35 6.31 -0.79
C ARG A 107 11.83 6.09 -1.03
N THR A 108 12.64 7.08 -0.69
CA THR A 108 14.09 7.04 -0.95
C THR A 108 14.87 7.82 0.11
N GLU A 109 16.18 7.71 0.08
CA GLU A 109 17.06 8.23 1.12
C GLU A 109 17.21 9.76 1.04
N ASN A 110 17.30 10.30 -0.19
CA ASN A 110 17.62 11.72 -0.41
C ASN A 110 17.20 12.19 -1.81
N ARG A 111 17.38 13.49 -2.05
CA ARG A 111 17.02 14.11 -3.34
C ARG A 111 17.87 13.61 -4.51
N GLU A 112 19.14 13.30 -4.27
CA GLU A 112 20.03 12.80 -5.32
C GLU A 112 19.53 11.45 -5.85
N LYS A 113 19.16 10.54 -4.94
CA LYS A 113 18.60 9.25 -5.30
C LYS A 113 17.22 9.38 -5.96
N LEU A 114 16.39 10.32 -5.48
CA LEU A 114 15.11 10.62 -6.13
C LEU A 114 15.31 11.07 -7.58
N ALA A 115 16.28 11.96 -7.84
CA ALA A 115 16.59 12.40 -9.20
C ALA A 115 16.95 11.23 -10.12
N LYS A 116 17.78 10.28 -9.65
CA LYS A 116 18.12 9.07 -10.41
C LYS A 116 16.89 8.21 -10.72
N ILE A 117 15.99 8.07 -9.76
CA ILE A 117 14.74 7.30 -9.96
C ILE A 117 13.85 8.01 -11.01
N ILE A 118 13.71 9.32 -10.94
CA ILE A 118 12.94 10.10 -11.92
C ILE A 118 13.55 9.97 -13.32
N ASP A 119 14.88 10.03 -13.43
CA ASP A 119 15.58 9.83 -14.71
C ASP A 119 15.32 8.43 -15.27
N GLN A 120 15.36 7.40 -14.44
CA GLN A 120 15.02 6.03 -14.83
C GLN A 120 13.57 5.92 -15.34
N ILE A 121 12.63 6.56 -14.65
CA ILE A 121 11.22 6.60 -15.08
C ILE A 121 11.07 7.30 -16.41
N GLY A 122 11.75 8.43 -16.61
CA GLY A 122 11.74 9.17 -17.89
C GLY A 122 12.32 8.38 -19.07
N LEU A 123 13.17 7.39 -18.81
CA LEU A 123 13.74 6.52 -19.83
C LEU A 123 12.87 5.28 -20.15
N ILE A 124 11.82 5.04 -19.40
CA ILE A 124 10.89 3.94 -19.71
C ILE A 124 10.23 4.22 -21.06
N ASP A 125 10.33 3.27 -21.97
CA ASP A 125 9.74 3.38 -23.29
C ASP A 125 8.20 3.54 -23.20
N GLY A 126 7.70 4.66 -23.74
CA GLY A 126 6.30 5.03 -23.68
C GLY A 126 5.99 6.15 -22.68
N VAL A 127 6.85 6.44 -21.71
CA VAL A 127 6.69 7.60 -20.82
C VAL A 127 6.88 8.90 -21.61
N THR A 128 5.91 9.80 -21.56
CA THR A 128 5.93 11.07 -22.29
C THR A 128 6.24 12.28 -21.41
N SER A 129 5.79 12.25 -20.16
CA SER A 129 6.08 13.31 -19.18
C SER A 129 5.91 12.82 -17.76
N THR A 130 6.59 13.49 -16.82
CA THR A 130 6.47 13.26 -15.40
C THR A 130 6.35 14.58 -14.65
N GLU A 131 5.61 14.57 -13.54
CA GLU A 131 5.55 15.65 -12.57
C GLU A 131 5.77 15.07 -11.18
N THR A 132 6.68 15.65 -10.42
CA THR A 132 7.05 15.14 -9.09
C THR A 132 6.61 16.07 -7.99
N ALA A 133 5.86 15.55 -7.02
CA ALA A 133 5.47 16.23 -5.79
C ALA A 133 6.24 15.62 -4.61
N ILE A 134 7.19 16.36 -4.06
CA ILE A 134 7.90 15.95 -2.84
C ILE A 134 7.02 16.22 -1.62
N VAL A 135 6.84 15.21 -0.76
CA VAL A 135 6.09 15.36 0.48
C VAL A 135 6.90 16.20 1.47
N LEU A 136 6.36 17.34 1.85
CA LEU A 136 6.96 18.20 2.87
C LEU A 136 6.64 17.72 4.29
N ARG A 137 5.39 17.28 4.50
CA ARG A 137 4.87 16.77 5.78
C ARG A 137 3.78 15.74 5.51
N CYS A 138 3.83 14.62 6.20
CA CYS A 138 2.71 13.68 6.24
C CYS A 138 1.70 14.17 7.29
N ILE A 139 0.51 14.52 6.85
CA ILE A 139 -0.56 14.97 7.74
C ILE A 139 -1.32 13.77 8.30
N LYS A 140 -1.53 12.75 7.47
CA LYS A 140 -2.18 11.51 7.86
C LYS A 140 -1.77 10.40 6.90
N GLU A 141 -1.42 9.26 7.44
CA GLU A 141 -1.24 8.01 6.71
C GLU A 141 -1.89 6.89 7.53
N GLU A 142 -3.11 6.55 7.21
CA GLU A 142 -3.90 5.53 7.91
C GLU A 142 -4.10 4.34 6.96
N THR A 143 -3.64 3.18 7.39
CA THR A 143 -3.75 1.94 6.62
C THR A 143 -4.94 1.08 7.05
N ARG A 144 -5.56 1.39 8.19
CA ARG A 144 -6.74 0.68 8.67
C ARG A 144 -7.97 1.06 7.86
N ILE A 145 -8.76 0.07 7.50
CA ILE A 145 -10.04 0.24 6.83
C ILE A 145 -11.15 -0.13 7.81
N LYS A 146 -12.05 0.80 8.07
CA LYS A 146 -13.20 0.53 8.92
C LYS A 146 -14.11 -0.48 8.22
N PRO A 147 -14.36 -1.65 8.84
CA PRO A 147 -15.20 -2.70 8.24
C PRO A 147 -16.69 -2.40 8.35
#